data_2480220a22b4753778419522f2184681
#
_entry.id   2480220a22b4753778419522f2184681
#
_cell.length_a   1.000
_cell.length_b   1.000
_cell.length_c   1.000
_cell.angle_alpha   90.00
_cell.angle_beta   90.00
_cell.angle_gamma   90.00
#
_symmetry.space_group_name_H-M   'P 1'
#
loop_
_entity.id
_entity.type
_entity.pdbx_description
1 polymer ?
#
loop_
_entity_poly.entity_id
_entity_poly.type
_entity_poly.pdbx_seq_one_letter_code
_entity_poly.pdbx_strand_id
1 'polypeptide(L)'
;MEVRIEPSWKRELLTEFSKEYFVQLAGRIRQEYGSGPVYPAGGNIFAAFDATPFDQVKVVIVGQDPYHGPGQANGLAFSVSPGVRMPPSLLNIFKEVQVETGAPIPADGDLSRWARQGVLLLNSTLTVRAHQPRSHASIGWEPFTDAAIDALNRRRNGLVFMLWGGDAIRKGRNIDHTRHLVLTSPHPSPLSAHRGFFGNGHFSAANQYLSAHGQVPITW
;
A
#
# COMPACT_ATOMS: atom_id res chain seq x y z
N MET A 1 -12.63 -3.71 -21.86
CA MET A 1 -12.59 -4.57 -20.64
C MET A 1 -13.11 -3.75 -19.48
N GLU A 2 -14.05 -4.27 -18.72
CA GLU A 2 -14.52 -3.58 -17.53
C GLU A 2 -13.59 -3.89 -16.34
N VAL A 3 -12.93 -2.86 -15.78
CA VAL A 3 -12.13 -2.98 -14.56
C VAL A 3 -13.08 -2.88 -13.37
N ARG A 4 -13.03 -3.89 -12.49
CA ARG A 4 -13.75 -3.89 -11.22
C ARG A 4 -12.84 -3.30 -10.15
N ILE A 5 -13.14 -2.11 -9.71
CA ILE A 5 -12.47 -1.35 -8.67
C ILE A 5 -13.54 -0.47 -8.00
N GLU A 6 -13.31 -0.08 -6.77
CA GLU A 6 -14.24 0.77 -6.01
C GLU A 6 -14.63 2.04 -6.80
N PRO A 7 -15.93 2.44 -6.81
CA PRO A 7 -16.44 3.47 -7.73
C PRO A 7 -15.77 4.83 -7.67
N SER A 8 -15.34 5.30 -6.50
CA SER A 8 -14.65 6.60 -6.38
C SER A 8 -13.28 6.54 -7.04
N TRP A 9 -12.52 5.46 -6.86
CA TRP A 9 -11.27 5.22 -7.56
C TRP A 9 -11.46 5.03 -9.06
N LYS A 10 -12.52 4.32 -9.46
CA LYS A 10 -12.85 4.15 -10.89
C LYS A 10 -13.04 5.49 -11.58
N ARG A 11 -13.71 6.43 -10.93
CA ARG A 11 -13.92 7.80 -11.43
C ARG A 11 -12.60 8.56 -11.57
N GLU A 12 -11.73 8.49 -10.56
CA GLU A 12 -10.46 9.21 -10.53
C GLU A 12 -9.44 8.68 -11.55
N LEU A 13 -9.46 7.37 -11.81
CA LEU A 13 -8.52 6.66 -12.66
C LEU A 13 -9.13 6.26 -14.03
N LEU A 14 -10.29 6.80 -14.39
CA LEU A 14 -11.03 6.38 -15.58
C LEU A 14 -10.19 6.46 -16.86
N THR A 15 -9.42 7.53 -17.01
CA THR A 15 -8.56 7.74 -18.18
C THR A 15 -7.38 6.76 -18.24
N GLU A 16 -6.92 6.26 -17.10
CA GLU A 16 -5.81 5.30 -17.06
C GLU A 16 -6.20 3.98 -17.71
N PHE A 17 -7.44 3.53 -17.54
CA PHE A 17 -7.90 2.25 -18.05
C PHE A 17 -7.96 2.17 -19.58
N SER A 18 -7.98 3.31 -20.28
CA SER A 18 -7.97 3.41 -21.75
C SER A 18 -6.56 3.62 -22.34
N LYS A 19 -5.57 3.90 -21.51
CA LYS A 19 -4.19 4.10 -21.97
C LYS A 19 -3.58 2.78 -22.47
N GLU A 20 -2.74 2.87 -23.48
CA GLU A 20 -2.11 1.72 -24.11
C GLU A 20 -1.35 0.83 -23.11
N TYR A 21 -0.58 1.45 -22.20
CA TYR A 21 0.16 0.69 -21.20
C TYR A 21 -0.75 -0.17 -20.32
N PHE A 22 -1.95 0.34 -19.96
CA PHE A 22 -2.88 -0.39 -19.09
C PHE A 22 -3.55 -1.54 -19.87
N VAL A 23 -3.88 -1.32 -21.12
CA VAL A 23 -4.44 -2.37 -22.01
C VAL A 23 -3.42 -3.52 -22.18
N GLN A 24 -2.14 -3.17 -22.40
CA GLN A 24 -1.05 -4.15 -22.50
C GLN A 24 -0.83 -4.86 -21.17
N LEU A 25 -0.80 -4.13 -20.05
CA LEU A 25 -0.71 -4.69 -18.69
C LEU A 25 -1.81 -5.71 -18.45
N ALA A 26 -3.06 -5.35 -18.73
CA ALA A 26 -4.21 -6.23 -18.52
C ALA A 26 -4.13 -7.51 -19.35
N GLY A 27 -3.60 -7.45 -20.57
CA GLY A 27 -3.31 -8.62 -21.41
C GLY A 27 -2.26 -9.52 -20.78
N ARG A 28 -1.14 -8.95 -20.36
CA ARG A 28 -0.03 -9.67 -19.69
C ARG A 28 -0.50 -10.35 -18.41
N ILE A 29 -1.23 -9.64 -17.56
CA ILE A 29 -1.72 -10.19 -16.29
C ILE A 29 -2.64 -11.39 -16.50
N ARG A 30 -3.52 -11.38 -17.51
CA ARG A 30 -4.32 -12.56 -17.85
C ARG A 30 -3.47 -13.75 -18.27
N GLN A 31 -2.44 -13.52 -19.07
CA GLN A 31 -1.49 -14.56 -19.46
C GLN A 31 -0.76 -15.14 -18.24
N GLU A 32 -0.30 -14.29 -17.34
CA GLU A 32 0.37 -14.70 -16.10
C GLU A 32 -0.52 -15.61 -15.25
N TYR A 33 -1.78 -15.23 -15.00
CA TYR A 33 -2.73 -16.07 -14.27
C TYR A 33 -3.12 -17.36 -15.00
N GLY A 34 -3.05 -17.36 -16.33
CA GLY A 34 -3.28 -18.56 -17.15
C GLY A 34 -2.07 -19.51 -17.21
N SER A 35 -0.87 -19.01 -16.90
CA SER A 35 0.38 -19.77 -17.06
C SER A 35 0.89 -20.38 -15.76
N GLY A 36 0.41 -19.91 -14.59
CA GLY A 36 0.85 -20.43 -13.30
C GLY A 36 0.30 -19.65 -12.12
N PRO A 37 0.71 -20.00 -10.89
CA PRO A 37 0.26 -19.32 -9.69
C PRO A 37 0.80 -17.89 -9.62
N VAL A 38 -0.13 -16.92 -9.51
CA VAL A 38 0.14 -15.49 -9.33
C VAL A 38 -0.61 -15.01 -8.08
N TYR A 39 0.01 -14.13 -7.32
CA TYR A 39 -0.59 -13.55 -6.10
C TYR A 39 -0.72 -12.03 -6.20
N PRO A 40 -1.72 -11.46 -5.50
CA PRO A 40 -2.84 -12.12 -4.79
C PRO A 40 -3.79 -12.83 -5.76
N ALA A 41 -4.80 -13.53 -5.27
CA ALA A 41 -5.89 -14.04 -6.11
C ALA A 41 -6.50 -12.91 -6.95
N GLY A 42 -6.92 -13.20 -8.18
CA GLY A 42 -7.34 -12.17 -9.15
C GLY A 42 -8.41 -11.20 -8.65
N GLY A 43 -9.32 -11.66 -7.77
CA GLY A 43 -10.33 -10.80 -7.12
C GLY A 43 -9.75 -9.81 -6.11
N ASN A 44 -8.50 -10.00 -5.67
CA ASN A 44 -7.85 -9.17 -4.65
C ASN A 44 -6.78 -8.22 -5.24
N ILE A 45 -6.63 -8.15 -6.56
CA ILE A 45 -5.64 -7.26 -7.19
C ILE A 45 -5.85 -5.80 -6.76
N PHE A 46 -7.10 -5.36 -6.68
CA PHE A 46 -7.48 -4.00 -6.30
C PHE A 46 -7.98 -3.87 -4.86
N ALA A 47 -7.72 -4.87 -3.99
CA ALA A 47 -8.23 -4.88 -2.62
C ALA A 47 -7.86 -3.63 -1.80
N ALA A 48 -6.69 -3.03 -2.02
CA ALA A 48 -6.29 -1.79 -1.36
C ALA A 48 -7.24 -0.63 -1.70
N PHE A 49 -7.65 -0.53 -2.96
CA PHE A 49 -8.60 0.47 -3.44
C PHE A 49 -10.02 0.18 -2.96
N ASP A 50 -10.42 -1.10 -3.00
CA ASP A 50 -11.76 -1.53 -2.60
C ASP A 50 -11.99 -1.36 -1.08
N ALA A 51 -10.94 -1.57 -0.28
CA ALA A 51 -11.01 -1.41 1.18
C ALA A 51 -10.93 0.05 1.64
N THR A 52 -10.37 0.94 0.82
CA THR A 52 -10.15 2.35 1.17
C THR A 52 -10.61 3.26 0.02
N PRO A 53 -11.88 3.66 -0.05
CA PRO A 53 -12.40 4.59 -1.05
C PRO A 53 -11.58 5.88 -1.15
N PHE A 54 -11.47 6.45 -2.35
CA PHE A 54 -10.65 7.63 -2.62
C PHE A 54 -10.91 8.79 -1.66
N ASP A 55 -12.19 9.06 -1.41
CA ASP A 55 -12.60 10.17 -0.54
C ASP A 55 -12.39 9.89 0.95
N GLN A 56 -12.14 8.63 1.32
CA GLN A 56 -11.89 8.20 2.71
C GLN A 56 -10.41 8.05 3.05
N VAL A 57 -9.51 8.16 2.05
CA VAL A 57 -8.06 8.05 2.31
C VAL A 57 -7.62 9.16 3.26
N LYS A 58 -6.90 8.79 4.31
CA LYS A 58 -6.25 9.67 5.29
C LYS A 58 -4.75 9.46 5.31
N VAL A 59 -4.32 8.20 5.27
CA VAL A 59 -2.91 7.79 5.29
C VAL A 59 -2.63 6.91 4.07
N VAL A 60 -1.48 7.07 3.46
CA VAL A 60 -0.99 6.22 2.37
C VAL A 60 0.30 5.56 2.82
N ILE A 61 0.34 4.24 2.83
CA ILE A 61 1.55 3.45 3.07
C ILE A 61 1.90 2.73 1.76
N VAL A 62 3.11 2.96 1.26
CA VAL A 62 3.55 2.40 -0.01
C VAL A 62 4.42 1.17 0.22
N GLY A 63 3.96 0.02 -0.26
CA GLY A 63 4.74 -1.22 -0.34
C GLY A 63 5.37 -1.40 -1.72
N GLN A 64 6.13 -2.48 -1.88
CA GLN A 64 6.84 -2.81 -3.12
C GLN A 64 5.99 -3.72 -4.02
N ASP A 65 5.93 -4.99 -3.70
CA ASP A 65 5.15 -6.02 -4.37
C ASP A 65 4.48 -6.95 -3.35
N PRO A 66 3.47 -7.74 -3.74
CA PRO A 66 2.82 -8.67 -2.82
C PRO A 66 3.78 -9.75 -2.31
N TYR A 67 3.48 -10.32 -1.16
CA TYR A 67 4.15 -11.55 -0.72
C TYR A 67 3.94 -12.66 -1.74
N HIS A 68 5.00 -13.41 -2.04
CA HIS A 68 5.03 -14.42 -3.10
C HIS A 68 4.82 -15.87 -2.61
N GLY A 69 4.59 -16.06 -1.32
CA GLY A 69 4.26 -17.37 -0.75
C GLY A 69 2.76 -17.69 -0.87
N PRO A 70 2.38 -18.98 -0.95
CA PRO A 70 1.00 -19.40 -1.03
C PRO A 70 0.15 -18.86 0.14
N GLY A 71 -1.02 -18.30 -0.16
CA GLY A 71 -1.97 -17.82 0.83
C GLY A 71 -1.56 -16.57 1.61
N GLN A 72 -0.37 -15.97 1.35
CA GLN A 72 0.11 -14.81 2.08
C GLN A 72 -0.60 -13.51 1.66
N ALA A 73 -0.50 -13.16 0.39
CA ALA A 73 -0.97 -11.87 -0.12
C ALA A 73 -2.50 -11.79 -0.16
N ASN A 74 -3.06 -10.77 0.48
CA ASN A 74 -4.48 -10.44 0.45
C ASN A 74 -4.79 -9.16 -0.34
N GLY A 75 -3.81 -8.59 -1.04
CA GLY A 75 -3.95 -7.39 -1.89
C GLY A 75 -3.67 -6.07 -1.18
N LEU A 76 -3.37 -6.10 0.13
CA LEU A 76 -2.95 -4.93 0.91
C LEU A 76 -1.44 -4.97 1.14
N ALA A 77 -0.75 -3.85 0.98
CA ALA A 77 0.69 -3.75 1.24
C ALA A 77 1.02 -4.13 2.70
N PHE A 78 2.08 -4.91 2.89
CA PHE A 78 2.56 -5.46 4.16
C PHE A 78 1.63 -6.44 4.86
N SER A 79 0.37 -6.55 4.47
CA SER A 79 -0.66 -7.39 5.06
C SER A 79 -0.55 -8.84 4.59
N VAL A 80 -0.92 -9.77 5.46
CA VAL A 80 -1.11 -11.18 5.12
C VAL A 80 -2.50 -11.65 5.51
N SER A 81 -2.96 -12.71 4.84
CA SER A 81 -4.26 -13.32 5.16
C SER A 81 -4.29 -13.85 6.60
N PRO A 82 -5.47 -13.89 7.25
CA PRO A 82 -5.63 -14.49 8.57
C PRO A 82 -5.07 -15.93 8.63
N GLY A 83 -4.44 -16.28 9.74
CA GLY A 83 -3.83 -17.60 9.94
C GLY A 83 -2.45 -17.79 9.32
N VAL A 84 -1.97 -16.83 8.54
CA VAL A 84 -0.62 -16.86 7.99
C VAL A 84 0.37 -16.28 9.01
N ARG A 85 1.54 -16.92 9.14
CA ARG A 85 2.63 -16.41 9.98
C ARG A 85 3.04 -15.00 9.52
N MET A 86 3.12 -14.07 10.47
CA MET A 86 3.55 -12.69 10.17
C MET A 86 4.95 -12.66 9.55
N PRO A 87 5.09 -11.99 8.39
CA PRO A 87 6.40 -11.72 7.81
C PRO A 87 7.24 -10.80 8.70
N PRO A 88 8.59 -10.91 8.65
CA PRO A 88 9.47 -10.12 9.51
C PRO A 88 9.29 -8.60 9.40
N SER A 89 9.04 -8.07 8.20
CA SER A 89 8.79 -6.64 8.01
C SER A 89 7.50 -6.19 8.71
N LEU A 90 6.43 -6.97 8.63
CA LEU A 90 5.16 -6.66 9.32
C LEU A 90 5.32 -6.73 10.83
N LEU A 91 6.05 -7.73 11.34
CA LEU A 91 6.35 -7.82 12.77
C LEU A 91 7.13 -6.58 13.26
N ASN A 92 8.08 -6.08 12.46
CA ASN A 92 8.81 -4.86 12.80
C ASN A 92 7.91 -3.61 12.77
N ILE A 93 6.95 -3.54 11.85
CA ILE A 93 5.92 -2.50 11.84
C ILE A 93 5.12 -2.53 13.16
N PHE A 94 4.62 -3.69 13.57
CA PHE A 94 3.86 -3.80 14.83
C PHE A 94 4.69 -3.51 16.08
N LYS A 95 5.98 -3.85 16.09
CA LYS A 95 6.88 -3.46 17.19
C LYS A 95 7.00 -1.94 17.32
N GLU A 96 7.12 -1.23 16.21
CA GLU A 96 7.16 0.23 16.22
C GLU A 96 5.83 0.81 16.67
N VAL A 97 4.70 0.31 16.16
CA VAL A 97 3.36 0.67 16.63
C VAL A 97 3.23 0.50 18.14
N GLN A 98 3.67 -0.65 18.69
CA GLN A 98 3.63 -0.92 20.12
C GLN A 98 4.46 0.09 20.92
N VAL A 99 5.65 0.44 20.46
CA VAL A 99 6.52 1.42 21.13
C VAL A 99 5.88 2.80 21.11
N GLU A 100 5.30 3.23 19.99
CA GLU A 100 4.74 4.56 19.82
C GLU A 100 3.37 4.74 20.50
N THR A 101 2.55 3.71 20.54
CA THR A 101 1.13 3.83 20.93
C THR A 101 0.76 3.01 22.16
N GLY A 102 1.61 2.08 22.60
CA GLY A 102 1.30 1.12 23.65
C GLY A 102 0.34 -0.01 23.20
N ALA A 103 -0.12 -0.02 21.95
CA ALA A 103 -1.00 -1.05 21.45
C ALA A 103 -0.30 -2.43 21.43
N PRO A 104 -0.95 -3.52 21.84
CA PRO A 104 -0.35 -4.84 21.79
C PRO A 104 -0.15 -5.30 20.34
N ILE A 105 0.89 -6.09 20.10
CA ILE A 105 1.07 -6.76 18.81
C ILE A 105 -0.12 -7.70 18.58
N PRO A 106 -0.85 -7.56 17.46
CA PRO A 106 -2.03 -8.38 17.19
C PRO A 106 -1.66 -9.84 16.93
N ALA A 107 -2.62 -10.74 17.12
CA ALA A 107 -2.43 -12.19 16.92
C ALA A 107 -2.27 -12.55 15.43
N ASP A 108 -2.82 -11.76 14.52
CA ASP A 108 -2.73 -11.98 13.08
C ASP A 108 -2.13 -10.76 12.33
N GLY A 109 -1.74 -10.97 11.09
CA GLY A 109 -1.13 -9.98 10.23
C GLY A 109 -2.09 -9.32 9.22
N ASP A 110 -3.41 -9.44 9.41
CA ASP A 110 -4.38 -8.79 8.53
C ASP A 110 -4.54 -7.31 8.88
N LEU A 111 -4.14 -6.44 7.96
CA LEU A 111 -4.22 -4.99 8.09
C LEU A 111 -5.54 -4.39 7.58
N SER A 112 -6.53 -5.20 7.25
CA SER A 112 -7.86 -4.71 6.81
C SER A 112 -8.50 -3.77 7.82
N ARG A 113 -8.18 -3.91 9.12
CA ARG A 113 -8.64 -2.99 10.16
C ARG A 113 -8.09 -1.56 9.99
N TRP A 114 -6.86 -1.40 9.46
CA TRP A 114 -6.30 -0.09 9.12
C TRP A 114 -6.94 0.46 7.84
N ALA A 115 -7.08 -0.39 6.81
CA ALA A 115 -7.68 0.00 5.54
C ALA A 115 -9.09 0.58 5.73
N ARG A 116 -9.92 -0.05 6.54
CA ARG A 116 -11.28 0.44 6.87
C ARG A 116 -11.32 1.77 7.60
N GLN A 117 -10.22 2.22 8.18
CA GLN A 117 -10.10 3.52 8.84
C GLN A 117 -9.56 4.64 7.91
N GLY A 118 -9.24 4.30 6.66
CA GLY A 118 -8.71 5.25 5.68
C GLY A 118 -7.21 5.13 5.43
N VAL A 119 -6.58 4.00 5.78
CA VAL A 119 -5.18 3.72 5.45
C VAL A 119 -5.12 2.98 4.12
N LEU A 120 -4.72 3.67 3.05
CA LEU A 120 -4.45 3.05 1.76
C LEU A 120 -3.12 2.29 1.81
N LEU A 121 -3.20 0.97 1.84
CA LEU A 121 -2.06 0.06 1.86
C LEU A 121 -1.73 -0.38 0.42
N LEU A 122 -0.98 0.45 -0.30
CA LEU A 122 -0.79 0.33 -1.75
C LEU A 122 0.60 -0.23 -2.09
N ASN A 123 0.67 -1.37 -2.76
CA ASN A 123 1.91 -1.82 -3.38
C ASN A 123 2.18 -1.08 -4.70
N SER A 124 3.45 -0.85 -5.02
CA SER A 124 3.88 -0.26 -6.30
C SER A 124 3.56 -1.18 -7.47
N THR A 125 3.72 -2.50 -7.26
CA THR A 125 3.39 -3.57 -8.19
C THR A 125 2.29 -4.43 -7.56
N LEU A 126 1.15 -4.62 -8.24
CA LEU A 126 -0.03 -5.22 -7.60
C LEU A 126 -0.09 -6.75 -7.70
N THR A 127 0.82 -7.37 -8.45
CA THR A 127 0.86 -8.83 -8.62
C THR A 127 2.28 -9.36 -8.59
N VAL A 128 2.43 -10.66 -8.32
CA VAL A 128 3.73 -11.35 -8.30
C VAL A 128 3.55 -12.82 -8.63
N ARG A 129 4.50 -13.46 -9.33
CA ARG A 129 4.51 -14.91 -9.51
C ARG A 129 4.87 -15.61 -8.20
N ALA A 130 4.26 -16.79 -7.98
CA ALA A 130 4.58 -17.63 -6.83
C ALA A 130 6.09 -17.87 -6.73
N HIS A 131 6.64 -17.70 -5.53
CA HIS A 131 8.06 -17.91 -5.19
C HIS A 131 9.08 -17.05 -5.98
N GLN A 132 8.64 -16.03 -6.73
CA GLN A 132 9.50 -15.18 -7.54
C GLN A 132 9.30 -13.69 -7.17
N PRO A 133 9.93 -13.21 -6.10
CA PRO A 133 9.81 -11.80 -5.69
C PRO A 133 10.24 -10.88 -6.83
N ARG A 134 9.53 -9.75 -6.98
CA ARG A 134 9.75 -8.75 -8.04
C ARG A 134 9.54 -9.25 -9.47
N SER A 135 8.98 -10.44 -9.69
CA SER A 135 8.77 -11.00 -11.03
C SER A 135 7.87 -10.14 -11.93
N HIS A 136 7.02 -9.32 -11.35
CA HIS A 136 6.15 -8.38 -12.08
C HIS A 136 6.61 -6.92 -11.99
N ALA A 137 7.81 -6.66 -11.48
CA ALA A 137 8.41 -5.33 -11.59
C ALA A 137 8.54 -4.95 -13.07
N SER A 138 8.20 -3.72 -13.41
CA SER A 138 8.30 -3.20 -14.79
C SER A 138 7.36 -3.84 -15.84
N ILE A 139 6.35 -4.62 -15.44
CA ILE A 139 5.34 -5.11 -16.40
C ILE A 139 4.25 -4.10 -16.73
N GLY A 140 4.21 -2.96 -16.00
CA GLY A 140 3.28 -1.86 -16.25
C GLY A 140 2.40 -1.47 -15.07
N TRP A 141 2.60 -2.03 -13.85
CA TRP A 141 1.85 -1.62 -12.66
C TRP A 141 2.25 -0.24 -12.14
N GLU A 142 3.54 0.08 -12.22
CA GLU A 142 4.09 1.32 -11.64
C GLU A 142 3.42 2.59 -12.20
N PRO A 143 3.21 2.77 -13.52
CA PRO A 143 2.48 3.92 -14.04
C PRO A 143 1.05 4.05 -13.49
N PHE A 144 0.36 2.93 -13.28
CA PHE A 144 -1.00 2.93 -12.73
C PHE A 144 -1.02 3.35 -11.26
N THR A 145 -0.12 2.79 -10.45
CA THR A 145 -0.03 3.14 -9.02
C THR A 145 0.56 4.54 -8.80
N ASP A 146 1.41 5.03 -9.72
CA ASP A 146 1.84 6.43 -9.75
C ASP A 146 0.66 7.37 -10.02
N ALA A 147 -0.20 7.04 -10.98
CA ALA A 147 -1.40 7.81 -11.27
C ALA A 147 -2.36 7.87 -10.06
N ALA A 148 -2.48 6.79 -9.31
CA ALA A 148 -3.29 6.76 -8.09
C ALA A 148 -2.73 7.69 -7.00
N ILE A 149 -1.42 7.67 -6.76
CA ILE A 149 -0.74 8.57 -5.81
C ILE A 149 -0.86 10.03 -6.28
N ASP A 150 -0.67 10.29 -7.58
CA ASP A 150 -0.78 11.62 -8.15
C ASP A 150 -2.21 12.18 -8.07
N ALA A 151 -3.23 11.36 -8.27
CA ALA A 151 -4.63 11.75 -8.07
C ALA A 151 -4.89 12.20 -6.62
N LEU A 152 -4.40 11.44 -5.63
CA LEU A 152 -4.48 11.83 -4.21
C LEU A 152 -3.73 13.14 -3.96
N ASN A 153 -2.50 13.24 -4.44
CA ASN A 153 -1.66 14.43 -4.27
C ASN A 153 -2.32 15.71 -4.81
N ARG A 154 -2.97 15.63 -5.98
CA ARG A 154 -3.58 16.80 -6.62
C ARG A 154 -4.99 17.11 -6.14
N ARG A 155 -5.79 16.10 -5.79
CA ARG A 155 -7.23 16.26 -5.56
C ARG A 155 -7.65 16.18 -4.10
N ARG A 156 -6.73 15.78 -3.21
CA ARG A 156 -6.96 15.74 -1.78
C ARG A 156 -6.06 16.74 -1.04
N ASN A 157 -6.36 16.99 0.22
CA ASN A 157 -5.56 17.79 1.14
C ASN A 157 -5.48 17.10 2.49
N GLY A 158 -4.45 17.41 3.25
CA GLY A 158 -4.33 16.93 4.63
C GLY A 158 -4.13 15.41 4.74
N LEU A 159 -3.50 14.78 3.73
CA LEU A 159 -3.13 13.37 3.79
C LEU A 159 -1.76 13.18 4.44
N VAL A 160 -1.54 11.97 4.95
CA VAL A 160 -0.22 11.53 5.44
C VAL A 160 0.32 10.47 4.48
N PHE A 161 1.55 10.65 4.01
CA PHE A 161 2.25 9.64 3.21
C PHE A 161 3.40 9.07 4.03
N MET A 162 3.37 7.77 4.30
CA MET A 162 4.44 7.02 4.95
C MET A 162 5.23 6.24 3.89
N LEU A 163 6.45 6.68 3.63
CA LEU A 163 7.30 6.18 2.56
C LEU A 163 8.52 5.50 3.17
N TRP A 164 8.52 4.18 3.21
CA TRP A 164 9.54 3.37 3.85
C TRP A 164 10.46 2.68 2.84
N GLY A 165 11.73 3.12 2.82
CA GLY A 165 12.75 2.64 1.92
C GLY A 165 12.83 3.40 0.59
N GLY A 166 13.93 3.22 -0.12
CA GLY A 166 14.27 4.03 -1.30
C GLY A 166 13.24 3.95 -2.43
N ASP A 167 12.60 2.79 -2.64
CA ASP A 167 11.61 2.63 -3.71
C ASP A 167 10.33 3.44 -3.41
N ALA A 168 9.82 3.38 -2.17
CA ALA A 168 8.67 4.16 -1.75
C ALA A 168 8.97 5.66 -1.77
N ILE A 169 10.14 6.07 -1.30
CA ILE A 169 10.58 7.48 -1.32
C ILE A 169 10.66 8.02 -2.74
N ARG A 170 11.24 7.25 -3.68
CA ARG A 170 11.26 7.64 -5.10
C ARG A 170 9.86 7.79 -5.69
N LYS A 171 8.94 6.88 -5.34
CA LYS A 171 7.55 6.91 -5.79
C LYS A 171 6.82 8.15 -5.29
N GLY A 172 7.09 8.58 -4.07
CA GLY A 172 6.48 9.76 -3.46
C GLY A 172 7.21 11.09 -3.72
N ARG A 173 8.24 11.13 -4.56
CA ARG A 173 9.11 12.32 -4.76
C ARG A 173 8.40 13.58 -5.22
N ASN A 174 7.23 13.46 -5.86
CA ASN A 174 6.45 14.56 -6.40
C ASN A 174 5.27 14.97 -5.51
N ILE A 175 5.15 14.40 -4.29
CA ILE A 175 4.08 14.75 -3.36
C ILE A 175 4.31 16.17 -2.84
N ASP A 176 3.25 16.96 -2.83
CA ASP A 176 3.27 18.35 -2.38
C ASP A 176 3.28 18.42 -0.84
N HIS A 177 4.45 18.72 -0.28
CA HIS A 177 4.67 18.86 1.15
C HIS A 177 3.95 20.08 1.78
N THR A 178 3.44 21.01 0.97
CA THR A 178 2.62 22.12 1.48
C THR A 178 1.18 21.72 1.75
N ARG A 179 0.74 20.62 1.15
CA ARG A 179 -0.63 20.09 1.24
C ARG A 179 -0.75 18.82 2.07
N HIS A 180 0.33 18.08 2.22
CA HIS A 180 0.37 16.75 2.82
C HIS A 180 1.56 16.60 3.77
N LEU A 181 1.40 15.77 4.79
CA LEU A 181 2.53 15.31 5.60
C LEU A 181 3.22 14.15 4.89
N VAL A 182 4.53 14.28 4.65
CA VAL A 182 5.34 13.20 4.06
C VAL A 182 6.38 12.74 5.09
N LEU A 183 6.28 11.49 5.51
CA LEU A 183 7.16 10.84 6.49
C LEU A 183 8.02 9.79 5.78
N THR A 184 9.33 9.89 5.92
CA THR A 184 10.27 8.98 5.26
C THR A 184 11.19 8.30 6.26
N SER A 185 11.47 7.02 6.06
CA SER A 185 12.44 6.26 6.84
C SER A 185 13.05 5.11 6.03
N PRO A 186 14.08 4.42 6.53
CA PRO A 186 14.47 3.11 6.02
C PRO A 186 13.30 2.12 6.04
N HIS A 187 13.40 1.07 5.23
CA HIS A 187 12.38 0.03 5.12
C HIS A 187 12.31 -0.81 6.42
N PRO A 188 11.11 -1.31 6.83
CA PRO A 188 10.93 -2.13 8.03
C PRO A 188 11.53 -3.55 7.96
N SER A 189 12.14 -3.93 6.83
CA SER A 189 12.85 -5.20 6.69
C SER A 189 13.92 -5.36 7.78
N PRO A 190 14.15 -6.58 8.29
CA PRO A 190 15.25 -6.86 9.22
C PRO A 190 16.61 -6.37 8.75
N LEU A 191 16.83 -6.27 7.43
CA LEU A 191 18.07 -5.78 6.82
C LEU A 191 18.29 -4.27 7.02
N SER A 192 17.26 -3.49 7.32
CA SER A 192 17.30 -2.02 7.36
C SER A 192 16.57 -1.39 8.53
N ALA A 193 15.71 -2.10 9.25
CA ALA A 193 14.88 -1.52 10.30
C ALA A 193 15.69 -0.83 11.41
N HIS A 194 16.85 -1.39 11.79
CA HIS A 194 17.76 -0.81 12.78
C HIS A 194 18.52 0.44 12.30
N ARG A 195 18.39 0.79 11.02
CA ARG A 195 19.05 1.98 10.43
C ARG A 195 18.16 3.23 10.50
N GLY A 196 17.02 3.19 11.23
CA GLY A 196 16.15 4.33 11.44
C GLY A 196 14.67 4.10 11.10
N PHE A 197 14.22 2.85 10.89
CA PHE A 197 12.79 2.54 10.93
C PHE A 197 12.32 2.49 12.38
N PHE A 198 13.02 1.76 13.25
CA PHE A 198 12.72 1.79 14.67
C PHE A 198 13.02 3.16 15.26
N GLY A 199 12.07 3.72 16.01
CA GLY A 199 12.12 5.04 16.58
C GLY A 199 11.79 6.16 15.60
N ASN A 200 11.17 5.89 14.44
CA ASN A 200 10.84 6.90 13.45
C ASN A 200 9.66 7.80 13.84
N GLY A 201 8.81 7.38 14.80
CA GLY A 201 7.70 8.18 15.31
C GLY A 201 6.55 8.40 14.31
N HIS A 202 6.47 7.64 13.24
CA HIS A 202 5.55 7.90 12.12
C HIS A 202 4.08 7.71 12.49
N PHE A 203 3.75 6.74 13.32
CA PHE A 203 2.36 6.44 13.71
C PHE A 203 1.80 7.54 14.61
N SER A 204 2.60 8.01 15.56
CA SER A 204 2.26 9.14 16.43
C SER A 204 2.16 10.44 15.64
N ALA A 205 3.14 10.72 14.77
CA ALA A 205 3.14 11.93 13.93
C ALA A 205 1.93 11.97 12.98
N ALA A 206 1.55 10.83 12.38
CA ALA A 206 0.36 10.74 11.55
C ALA A 206 -0.90 11.10 12.34
N ASN A 207 -1.09 10.53 13.52
CA ASN A 207 -2.26 10.79 14.34
C ASN A 207 -2.31 12.24 14.86
N GLN A 208 -1.17 12.83 15.21
CA GLN A 208 -1.09 14.24 15.56
C GLN A 208 -1.50 15.14 14.39
N TYR A 209 -0.98 14.84 13.18
CA TYR A 209 -1.33 15.58 11.98
C TYR A 209 -2.81 15.47 11.63
N LEU A 210 -3.37 14.25 11.65
CA LEU A 210 -4.80 14.03 11.38
C LEU A 210 -5.68 14.81 12.37
N SER A 211 -5.37 14.75 13.67
CA SER A 211 -6.10 15.49 14.71
C SER A 211 -6.04 16.99 14.49
N ALA A 212 -4.85 17.53 14.15
CA ALA A 212 -4.66 18.96 13.87
C ALA A 212 -5.46 19.43 12.64
N HIS A 213 -5.81 18.52 11.73
CA HIS A 213 -6.64 18.78 10.55
C HIS A 213 -8.11 18.36 10.71
N GLY A 214 -8.58 18.14 11.94
CA GLY A 214 -9.97 17.80 12.23
C GLY A 214 -10.38 16.39 11.76
N GLN A 215 -9.42 15.51 11.49
CA GLN A 215 -9.66 14.13 11.09
C GLN A 215 -9.54 13.18 12.28
N VAL A 216 -10.34 12.12 12.29
CA VAL A 216 -10.26 11.08 13.31
C VAL A 216 -8.92 10.33 13.16
N PRO A 217 -8.10 10.22 14.23
CA PRO A 217 -6.88 9.43 14.23
C PRO A 217 -7.11 7.96 13.88
N ILE A 218 -6.03 7.30 13.47
CA ILE A 218 -6.04 5.86 13.20
C ILE A 218 -5.79 5.09 14.51
N THR A 219 -6.59 4.08 14.77
CA THR A 219 -6.29 3.05 15.76
C THR A 219 -5.37 2.03 15.10
N TRP A 220 -4.10 2.18 15.38
CA TRP A 220 -3.04 1.34 14.79
C TRP A 220 -2.99 -0.08 15.32
#